data_c4ee6a12c47b5473e19a32ee1f8614ea
#
_entry.id   c4ee6a12c47b5473e19a32ee1f8614ea
#
_cell.length_a   1.000
_cell.length_b   1.000
_cell.length_c   1.000
_cell.angle_alpha   90.00
_cell.angle_beta   90.00
_cell.angle_gamma   90.00
#
_symmetry.space_group_name_H-M   'P 1'
#
loop_
_entity.id
_entity.type
_entity.pdbx_description
1 polymer ?
#
loop_
_entity_poly.entity_id
_entity_poly.type
_entity_poly.pdbx_seq_one_letter_code
_entity_poly.pdbx_strand_id
1 'polypeptide(L)'
;KLADGPNTYLFESVEGGETWGRYSIIGLPAKRSFVFRGHAFEEQVYGVSVARETLADPLAKVDALRERYRVPKIDGLPDFSGGLVGYFGFETIAWIEPKLKATAKPDALDAPDALLLLSEELAVFDNLKGRLYLIVHADPSEPQAWAKAQRRLDELAYRLRQSGRSYPDVLHPSLLDEADFVSGFSEPEFTAAVEKAKDYIRAGDVFQVVLSQRMSVPFRARPVDVYRALRALNPSPYMYFLDFGDTQVVGSSPEILVRAKHGQVTVRPIAGTRPRGRDAGHDLALEAELLADAKECAEHLMLIDLGRNDVGRVAEANSVTVPQRFIIERYSHVM
;
A
#
# COMPACT_ATOMS: atom_id res chain seq x y z
N LYS A 1 5.57 -19.48 7.86
CA LYS A 1 5.06 -20.47 8.84
C LYS A 1 3.64 -20.16 9.31
N LEU A 2 3.35 -18.93 9.68
CA LEU A 2 2.03 -18.51 10.19
C LEU A 2 1.10 -18.07 9.10
N ALA A 3 1.59 -17.31 8.13
CA ALA A 3 0.84 -16.82 6.96
C ALA A 3 1.03 -17.79 5.78
N ASP A 4 0.43 -18.97 5.88
CA ASP A 4 0.45 -20.01 4.86
C ASP A 4 -0.97 -20.12 4.27
N GLY A 5 -1.15 -19.67 3.05
CA GLY A 5 -2.43 -19.62 2.36
C GLY A 5 -2.91 -18.22 2.00
N PRO A 6 -4.07 -18.12 1.35
CA PRO A 6 -4.64 -16.86 0.91
C PRO A 6 -5.16 -16.00 2.06
N ASN A 7 -5.51 -14.77 1.73
CA ASN A 7 -6.00 -13.75 2.65
C ASN A 7 -4.97 -13.41 3.75
N THR A 8 -3.71 -13.31 3.33
CA THR A 8 -2.58 -12.94 4.18
C THR A 8 -1.89 -11.68 3.66
N TYR A 9 -1.09 -11.04 4.51
CA TYR A 9 -0.29 -9.90 4.08
C TYR A 9 1.01 -9.79 4.86
N LEU A 10 1.96 -9.08 4.28
CA LEU A 10 3.21 -8.66 4.91
C LEU A 10 3.42 -7.17 4.62
N PHE A 11 3.60 -6.38 5.66
CA PHE A 11 4.04 -5.00 5.58
C PHE A 11 5.38 -4.85 6.28
N GLU A 12 6.34 -4.28 5.59
CA GLU A 12 7.66 -4.02 6.16
C GLU A 12 8.11 -2.60 5.84
N SER A 13 8.84 -2.00 6.77
CA SER A 13 9.66 -0.83 6.50
C SER A 13 11.11 -1.28 6.50
N VAL A 14 11.79 -1.21 5.36
CA VAL A 14 13.14 -1.78 5.20
C VAL A 14 14.22 -0.71 5.27
N GLU A 15 13.93 0.51 4.84
CA GLU A 15 14.83 1.66 4.94
C GLU A 15 14.22 2.77 5.79
N GLY A 16 15.08 3.58 6.45
CA GLY A 16 14.64 4.82 7.07
C GLY A 16 14.93 5.01 8.55
N GLY A 17 15.85 4.25 9.15
CA GLY A 17 16.34 4.49 10.50
C GLY A 17 15.30 4.29 11.61
N GLU A 18 15.48 4.95 12.75
CA GLU A 18 14.67 4.76 13.96
C GLU A 18 13.17 5.06 13.80
N THR A 19 12.80 5.86 12.80
CA THR A 19 11.43 6.33 12.61
C THR A 19 10.61 5.44 11.67
N TRP A 20 11.23 4.78 10.71
CA TRP A 20 10.55 4.09 9.62
C TRP A 20 10.71 2.56 9.65
N GLY A 21 11.86 2.04 9.95
CA GLY A 21 12.17 0.61 9.91
C GLY A 21 11.74 -0.21 11.12
N ARG A 22 10.82 0.29 11.95
CA ARG A 22 10.57 -0.32 13.25
C ARG A 22 9.77 -1.61 13.20
N TYR A 23 8.73 -1.69 12.38
CA TYR A 23 7.80 -2.81 12.42
C TYR A 23 7.78 -3.60 11.13
N SER A 24 7.74 -4.94 11.27
CA SER A 24 7.30 -5.86 10.23
C SER A 24 6.00 -6.51 10.69
N ILE A 25 4.95 -6.39 9.89
CA ILE A 25 3.58 -6.81 10.25
C ILE A 25 3.14 -7.92 9.32
N ILE A 26 2.83 -9.07 9.88
CA ILE A 26 2.34 -10.25 9.15
C ILE A 26 0.89 -10.49 9.55
N GLY A 27 -0.04 -10.32 8.60
CA GLY A 27 -1.41 -10.77 8.77
C GLY A 27 -1.52 -12.27 8.53
N LEU A 28 -2.12 -12.98 9.46
CA LEU A 28 -2.43 -14.40 9.31
C LEU A 28 -3.68 -14.55 8.42
N PRO A 29 -3.97 -15.75 7.90
CA PRO A 29 -5.12 -15.96 7.02
C PRO A 29 -6.42 -15.39 7.61
N ALA A 30 -6.92 -14.32 7.01
CA ALA A 30 -8.14 -13.68 7.42
C ALA A 30 -9.34 -14.57 7.08
N LYS A 31 -10.23 -14.73 8.05
CA LYS A 31 -11.46 -15.52 7.86
C LYS A 31 -12.49 -14.77 7.03
N ARG A 32 -12.47 -13.46 7.07
CA ARG A 32 -13.47 -12.57 6.50
C ARG A 32 -12.82 -11.55 5.55
N SER A 33 -13.47 -11.40 4.39
CA SER A 33 -13.08 -10.40 3.39
C SER A 33 -14.31 -9.64 2.88
N PHE A 34 -14.06 -8.43 2.40
CA PHE A 34 -15.05 -7.51 1.87
C PHE A 34 -14.62 -7.09 0.47
N VAL A 35 -15.45 -7.40 -0.51
CA VAL A 35 -15.18 -7.21 -1.93
C VAL A 35 -16.11 -6.14 -2.48
N PHE A 36 -15.55 -5.16 -3.18
CA PHE A 36 -16.29 -4.08 -3.82
C PHE A 36 -16.02 -4.09 -5.32
N ARG A 37 -17.11 -4.08 -6.11
CA ARG A 37 -17.08 -3.94 -7.57
C ARG A 37 -18.11 -2.88 -7.98
N GLY A 38 -17.65 -1.67 -8.29
CA GLY A 38 -18.54 -0.52 -8.44
C GLY A 38 -19.34 -0.29 -7.18
N HIS A 39 -20.64 -0.39 -7.30
CA HIS A 39 -21.58 -0.30 -6.18
C HIS A 39 -22.00 -1.66 -5.60
N ALA A 40 -21.55 -2.77 -6.17
CA ALA A 40 -21.79 -4.09 -5.62
C ALA A 40 -20.81 -4.38 -4.48
N PHE A 41 -21.34 -4.88 -3.39
CA PHE A 41 -20.62 -5.29 -2.20
C PHE A 41 -20.88 -6.75 -1.90
N GLU A 42 -19.83 -7.47 -1.52
CA GLU A 42 -19.91 -8.85 -1.08
C GLU A 42 -19.08 -9.05 0.19
N GLU A 43 -19.71 -9.63 1.22
CA GLU A 43 -19.00 -10.11 2.41
C GLU A 43 -18.79 -11.62 2.27
N GLN A 44 -17.55 -12.06 2.46
CA GLN A 44 -17.16 -13.46 2.37
C GLN A 44 -16.61 -13.95 3.72
N VAL A 45 -16.92 -15.19 4.07
CA VAL A 45 -16.34 -15.90 5.22
C VAL A 45 -15.71 -17.19 4.71
N TYR A 46 -14.41 -17.36 4.91
CA TYR A 46 -13.63 -18.46 4.34
C TYR A 46 -13.81 -18.60 2.82
N GLY A 47 -13.89 -17.48 2.11
CA GLY A 47 -14.10 -17.44 0.66
C GLY A 47 -15.54 -17.74 0.20
N VAL A 48 -16.46 -17.99 1.13
CA VAL A 48 -17.88 -18.20 0.80
C VAL A 48 -18.66 -16.92 1.00
N SER A 49 -19.44 -16.53 -0.01
CA SER A 49 -20.33 -15.36 0.04
C SER A 49 -21.41 -15.55 1.12
N VAL A 50 -21.46 -14.64 2.10
CA VAL A 50 -22.46 -14.67 3.19
C VAL A 50 -23.44 -13.50 3.12
N ALA A 51 -23.07 -12.42 2.42
CA ALA A 51 -23.95 -11.28 2.17
C ALA A 51 -23.59 -10.60 0.85
N ARG A 52 -24.61 -10.10 0.14
CA ARG A 52 -24.46 -9.28 -1.06
C ARG A 52 -25.42 -8.12 -0.99
N GLU A 53 -24.93 -6.94 -1.36
CA GLU A 53 -25.69 -5.68 -1.34
C GLU A 53 -25.33 -4.82 -2.56
N THR A 54 -26.27 -4.00 -2.99
CA THR A 54 -25.97 -2.87 -3.89
C THR A 54 -25.98 -1.61 -3.06
N LEU A 55 -24.86 -0.93 -3.02
CA LEU A 55 -24.63 0.22 -2.16
C LEU A 55 -24.95 1.53 -2.88
N ALA A 56 -25.56 2.48 -2.19
CA ALA A 56 -25.66 3.85 -2.65
C ALA A 56 -24.29 4.55 -2.54
N ASP A 57 -23.58 4.30 -1.46
CA ASP A 57 -22.26 4.87 -1.16
C ASP A 57 -21.31 3.78 -0.61
N PRO A 58 -20.34 3.32 -1.43
CA PRO A 58 -19.36 2.33 -1.01
C PRO A 58 -18.45 2.79 0.14
N LEU A 59 -18.09 4.09 0.21
CA LEU A 59 -17.25 4.60 1.28
C LEU A 59 -17.97 4.61 2.62
N ALA A 60 -19.26 4.96 2.65
CA ALA A 60 -20.07 4.86 3.85
C ALA A 60 -20.15 3.41 4.38
N LYS A 61 -20.12 2.41 3.46
CA LYS A 61 -20.03 0.99 3.87
C LYS A 61 -18.69 0.67 4.54
N VAL A 62 -17.58 1.20 4.02
CA VAL A 62 -16.26 1.03 4.65
C VAL A 62 -16.25 1.64 6.05
N ASP A 63 -16.83 2.83 6.23
CA ASP A 63 -16.95 3.45 7.56
C ASP A 63 -17.81 2.62 8.50
N ALA A 64 -18.93 2.10 8.03
CA ALA A 64 -19.79 1.19 8.82
C ALA A 64 -19.03 -0.09 9.26
N LEU A 65 -18.18 -0.64 8.39
CA LEU A 65 -17.31 -1.77 8.74
C LEU A 65 -16.30 -1.40 9.81
N ARG A 66 -15.66 -0.23 9.72
CA ARG A 66 -14.74 0.26 10.75
C ARG A 66 -15.43 0.44 12.10
N GLU A 67 -16.65 0.96 12.11
CA GLU A 67 -17.45 1.13 13.32
C GLU A 67 -17.88 -0.22 13.93
N ARG A 68 -18.20 -1.19 13.10
CA ARG A 68 -18.59 -2.55 13.53
C ARG A 68 -17.47 -3.29 14.25
N TYR A 69 -16.22 -3.10 13.82
CA TYR A 69 -15.05 -3.83 14.33
C TYR A 69 -14.12 -2.92 15.15
N ARG A 70 -14.66 -2.34 16.21
CA ARG A 70 -13.89 -1.54 17.16
C ARG A 70 -13.18 -2.41 18.18
N VAL A 71 -11.92 -2.08 18.44
CA VAL A 71 -11.13 -2.70 19.49
C VAL A 71 -10.58 -1.63 20.44
N PRO A 72 -10.45 -1.93 21.75
CA PRO A 72 -9.84 -0.99 22.68
C PRO A 72 -8.35 -0.84 22.36
N LYS A 73 -7.83 0.37 22.55
CA LYS A 73 -6.39 0.60 22.52
C LYS A 73 -5.79 0.00 23.79
N ILE A 74 -4.76 -0.84 23.62
CA ILE A 74 -4.05 -1.50 24.73
C ILE A 74 -2.63 -0.93 24.78
N ASP A 75 -2.25 -0.36 25.91
CA ASP A 75 -0.90 0.16 26.12
C ASP A 75 0.16 -0.95 26.00
N GLY A 76 1.24 -0.63 25.32
CA GLY A 76 2.34 -1.55 25.09
C GLY A 76 2.22 -2.41 23.84
N LEU A 77 1.08 -2.44 23.17
CA LEU A 77 0.95 -3.02 21.82
C LEU A 77 1.43 -2.04 20.73
N PRO A 78 1.83 -2.56 19.57
CA PRO A 78 2.04 -1.74 18.38
C PRO A 78 0.77 -0.92 18.03
N ASP A 79 0.95 0.26 17.43
CA ASP A 79 -0.18 1.10 17.01
C ASP A 79 -1.14 0.39 16.05
N PHE A 80 -0.61 -0.47 15.18
CA PHE A 80 -1.42 -1.35 14.37
C PHE A 80 -1.49 -2.72 15.02
N SER A 81 -2.66 -3.08 15.49
CA SER A 81 -2.93 -4.36 16.17
C SER A 81 -4.04 -5.18 15.50
N GLY A 82 -4.49 -4.80 14.32
CA GLY A 82 -5.56 -5.41 13.53
C GLY A 82 -6.48 -4.38 12.91
N GLY A 83 -7.47 -4.82 12.18
CA GLY A 83 -8.44 -3.97 11.47
C GLY A 83 -8.63 -4.37 10.02
N LEU A 84 -9.01 -3.41 9.18
CA LEU A 84 -9.21 -3.65 7.75
C LEU A 84 -7.89 -3.42 6.99
N VAL A 85 -7.46 -4.41 6.23
CA VAL A 85 -6.23 -4.39 5.44
C VAL A 85 -6.54 -4.83 4.01
N GLY A 86 -6.08 -4.08 3.03
CA GLY A 86 -6.30 -4.43 1.63
C GLY A 86 -5.89 -3.30 0.70
N TYR A 87 -6.60 -3.16 -0.43
CA TYR A 87 -6.36 -2.10 -1.39
C TYR A 87 -7.64 -1.43 -1.85
N PHE A 88 -7.48 -0.20 -2.32
CA PHE A 88 -8.43 0.55 -3.12
C PHE A 88 -7.78 0.79 -4.48
N GLY A 89 -8.41 0.31 -5.55
CA GLY A 89 -7.98 0.55 -6.91
C GLY A 89 -8.18 2.01 -7.33
N PHE A 90 -7.53 2.40 -8.43
CA PHE A 90 -7.61 3.77 -8.93
C PHE A 90 -9.05 4.18 -9.26
N GLU A 91 -9.87 3.25 -9.74
CA GLU A 91 -11.25 3.47 -10.16
C GLU A 91 -12.18 3.84 -9.00
N THR A 92 -11.79 3.61 -7.74
CA THR A 92 -12.56 4.04 -6.56
C THR A 92 -12.74 5.55 -6.49
N ILE A 93 -11.94 6.33 -7.21
CA ILE A 93 -12.15 7.78 -7.36
C ILE A 93 -13.54 8.10 -7.92
N ALA A 94 -14.13 7.22 -8.72
CA ALA A 94 -15.48 7.40 -9.26
C ALA A 94 -16.58 7.35 -8.19
N TRP A 95 -16.30 6.85 -6.99
CA TRP A 95 -17.21 6.92 -5.85
C TRP A 95 -17.31 8.34 -5.26
N ILE A 96 -16.23 9.13 -5.43
CA ILE A 96 -16.11 10.52 -4.95
C ILE A 96 -16.44 11.51 -6.06
N GLU A 97 -15.99 11.22 -7.30
CA GLU A 97 -16.15 12.06 -8.47
C GLU A 97 -17.00 11.34 -9.55
N PRO A 98 -18.34 11.36 -9.44
CA PRO A 98 -19.23 10.58 -10.32
C PRO A 98 -19.08 10.89 -11.81
N LYS A 99 -18.60 12.10 -12.17
CA LYS A 99 -18.33 12.49 -13.57
C LYS A 99 -17.31 11.57 -14.24
N LEU A 100 -16.40 10.95 -13.49
CA LEU A 100 -15.37 10.06 -14.01
C LEU A 100 -15.94 8.68 -14.37
N LYS A 101 -17.09 8.31 -13.85
CA LYS A 101 -17.75 7.03 -14.16
C LYS A 101 -18.08 6.87 -15.65
N ALA A 102 -18.40 7.98 -16.33
CA ALA A 102 -18.74 7.98 -17.76
C ALA A 102 -17.52 7.72 -18.65
N THR A 103 -16.30 7.87 -18.14
CA THR A 103 -15.04 7.68 -18.87
C THR A 103 -14.33 6.38 -18.50
N ALA A 104 -14.96 5.53 -17.69
CA ALA A 104 -14.39 4.25 -17.27
C ALA A 104 -14.08 3.38 -18.50
N LYS A 105 -12.87 2.86 -18.54
CA LYS A 105 -12.42 1.92 -19.58
C LYS A 105 -12.79 0.48 -19.18
N PRO A 106 -12.88 -0.45 -20.14
CA PRO A 106 -13.05 -1.87 -19.82
C PRO A 106 -11.96 -2.35 -18.87
N ASP A 107 -12.37 -3.04 -17.80
CA ASP A 107 -11.43 -3.68 -16.89
C ASP A 107 -10.86 -4.95 -17.53
N ALA A 108 -9.57 -4.93 -17.82
CA ALA A 108 -8.86 -6.05 -18.43
C ALA A 108 -8.30 -7.04 -17.40
N LEU A 109 -8.34 -6.71 -16.10
CA LEU A 109 -7.82 -7.56 -15.01
C LEU A 109 -8.94 -8.28 -14.27
N ASP A 110 -10.19 -7.82 -14.39
CA ASP A 110 -11.35 -8.26 -13.61
C ASP A 110 -11.08 -8.26 -12.10
N ALA A 111 -10.27 -7.30 -11.65
CA ALA A 111 -9.96 -7.13 -10.24
C ALA A 111 -11.08 -6.35 -9.51
N PRO A 112 -11.36 -6.62 -8.24
CA PRO A 112 -12.23 -5.77 -7.45
C PRO A 112 -11.72 -4.33 -7.39
N ASP A 113 -12.64 -3.35 -7.34
CA ASP A 113 -12.26 -1.94 -7.12
C ASP A 113 -11.64 -1.74 -5.73
N ALA A 114 -12.14 -2.46 -4.74
CA ALA A 114 -11.49 -2.58 -3.44
C ALA A 114 -11.69 -3.97 -2.85
N LEU A 115 -10.68 -4.46 -2.15
CA LEU A 115 -10.75 -5.70 -1.39
C LEU A 115 -10.09 -5.50 -0.03
N LEU A 116 -10.85 -5.76 1.03
CA LEU A 116 -10.41 -5.57 2.41
C LEU A 116 -10.52 -6.88 3.18
N LEU A 117 -9.46 -7.23 3.89
CA LEU A 117 -9.40 -8.36 4.83
C LEU A 117 -9.69 -7.85 6.24
N LEU A 118 -10.47 -8.57 7.01
CA LEU A 118 -10.57 -8.34 8.45
C LEU A 118 -9.42 -9.07 9.15
N SER A 119 -8.42 -8.30 9.55
CA SER A 119 -7.21 -8.79 10.22
C SER A 119 -7.45 -8.94 11.72
N GLU A 120 -7.81 -10.15 12.15
CA GLU A 120 -8.07 -10.50 13.54
C GLU A 120 -6.89 -11.22 14.20
N GLU A 121 -6.01 -11.82 13.40
CA GLU A 121 -4.83 -12.55 13.86
C GLU A 121 -3.58 -12.01 13.14
N LEU A 122 -2.57 -11.59 13.89
CA LEU A 122 -1.35 -11.05 13.29
C LEU A 122 -0.13 -11.28 14.15
N ALA A 123 1.03 -11.26 13.51
CA ALA A 123 2.34 -11.26 14.16
C ALA A 123 3.07 -9.96 13.82
N VAL A 124 3.52 -9.22 14.83
CA VAL A 124 4.22 -7.95 14.65
C VAL A 124 5.62 -8.05 15.24
N PHE A 125 6.63 -7.87 14.41
CA PHE A 125 8.02 -7.73 14.86
C PHE A 125 8.30 -6.26 15.12
N ASP A 126 8.69 -5.95 16.36
CA ASP A 126 9.29 -4.67 16.71
C ASP A 126 10.82 -4.83 16.59
N ASN A 127 11.36 -4.41 15.44
CA ASN A 127 12.78 -4.55 15.13
C ASN A 127 13.66 -3.73 16.09
N LEU A 128 13.16 -2.60 16.59
CA LEU A 128 13.86 -1.75 17.53
C LEU A 128 14.00 -2.40 18.92
N LYS A 129 12.92 -3.04 19.38
CA LYS A 129 12.90 -3.70 20.71
C LYS A 129 13.29 -5.17 20.65
N GLY A 130 13.49 -5.76 19.47
CA GLY A 130 13.74 -7.18 19.30
C GLY A 130 12.61 -8.06 19.84
N ARG A 131 11.34 -7.62 19.68
CA ARG A 131 10.17 -8.31 20.22
C ARG A 131 9.22 -8.76 19.12
N LEU A 132 8.62 -9.92 19.34
CA LEU A 132 7.52 -10.42 18.52
C LEU A 132 6.23 -10.38 19.34
N TYR A 133 5.22 -9.72 18.82
CA TYR A 133 3.87 -9.73 19.35
C TYR A 133 3.04 -10.71 18.53
N LEU A 134 2.33 -11.61 19.18
CA LEU A 134 1.24 -12.39 18.60
C LEU A 134 -0.07 -11.81 19.12
N ILE A 135 -0.95 -11.43 18.21
CA ILE A 135 -2.20 -10.76 18.54
C ILE A 135 -3.34 -11.59 17.95
N VAL A 136 -4.32 -11.90 18.79
CA VAL A 136 -5.56 -12.59 18.42
C VAL A 136 -6.71 -11.79 19.00
N HIS A 137 -7.58 -11.29 18.15
CA HIS A 137 -8.82 -10.63 18.56
C HIS A 137 -9.88 -11.66 18.91
N ALA A 138 -10.66 -11.37 19.93
CA ALA A 138 -11.76 -12.20 20.38
C ALA A 138 -13.04 -11.37 20.46
N ASP A 139 -14.13 -11.88 19.93
CA ASP A 139 -15.45 -11.28 20.07
C ASP A 139 -16.03 -11.65 21.46
N PRO A 140 -16.20 -10.70 22.38
CA PRO A 140 -16.70 -11.00 23.73
C PRO A 140 -18.14 -11.51 23.73
N SER A 141 -18.90 -11.37 22.66
CA SER A 141 -20.23 -11.91 22.52
C SER A 141 -20.24 -13.42 22.27
N GLU A 142 -19.12 -14.00 21.82
CA GLU A 142 -19.01 -15.43 21.60
C GLU A 142 -18.78 -16.20 22.89
N PRO A 143 -19.44 -17.37 23.07
CA PRO A 143 -19.16 -18.25 24.21
C PRO A 143 -17.70 -18.69 24.26
N GLN A 144 -17.07 -18.53 25.43
CA GLN A 144 -15.69 -18.93 25.69
C GLN A 144 -14.65 -18.18 24.81
N ALA A 145 -14.96 -16.96 24.31
CA ALA A 145 -14.09 -16.18 23.44
C ALA A 145 -12.66 -16.08 23.96
N TRP A 146 -12.51 -15.75 25.24
CA TRP A 146 -11.20 -15.67 25.89
C TRP A 146 -10.41 -16.99 25.85
N ALA A 147 -11.05 -18.09 26.25
CA ALA A 147 -10.40 -19.40 26.27
C ALA A 147 -10.04 -19.89 24.85
N LYS A 148 -10.85 -19.56 23.85
CA LYS A 148 -10.54 -19.84 22.44
C LYS A 148 -9.32 -19.04 21.98
N ALA A 149 -9.27 -17.74 22.30
CA ALA A 149 -8.16 -16.87 21.94
C ALA A 149 -6.85 -17.31 22.63
N GLN A 150 -6.86 -17.68 23.90
CA GLN A 150 -5.70 -18.20 24.61
C GLN A 150 -5.15 -19.48 23.95
N ARG A 151 -6.02 -20.46 23.65
CA ARG A 151 -5.59 -21.68 22.93
C ARG A 151 -5.00 -21.35 21.57
N ARG A 152 -5.59 -20.35 20.87
CA ARG A 152 -5.06 -19.92 19.57
C ARG A 152 -3.68 -19.30 19.68
N LEU A 153 -3.44 -18.46 20.68
CA LEU A 153 -2.11 -17.89 20.95
C LEU A 153 -1.08 -18.99 21.26
N ASP A 154 -1.44 -19.98 22.07
CA ASP A 154 -0.58 -21.13 22.38
C ASP A 154 -0.24 -21.94 21.12
N GLU A 155 -1.21 -22.18 20.26
CA GLU A 155 -1.01 -22.85 18.97
C GLU A 155 -0.05 -22.05 18.07
N LEU A 156 -0.26 -20.75 17.92
CA LEU A 156 0.60 -19.89 17.11
C LEU A 156 2.03 -19.87 17.65
N ALA A 157 2.20 -19.75 18.96
CA ALA A 157 3.50 -19.81 19.61
C ALA A 157 4.18 -21.18 19.42
N TYR A 158 3.43 -22.27 19.48
CA TYR A 158 3.94 -23.60 19.20
C TYR A 158 4.40 -23.72 17.74
N ARG A 159 3.58 -23.30 16.76
CA ARG A 159 3.93 -23.31 15.32
C ARG A 159 5.20 -22.51 15.03
N LEU A 160 5.42 -21.39 15.69
CA LEU A 160 6.66 -20.60 15.55
C LEU A 160 7.91 -21.36 16.02
N ARG A 161 7.80 -22.15 17.11
CA ARG A 161 8.92 -22.93 17.64
C ARG A 161 9.27 -24.14 16.78
N GLN A 162 8.33 -24.63 15.95
CA GLN A 162 8.62 -25.72 15.04
C GLN A 162 9.64 -25.29 14.00
N SER A 163 10.56 -26.18 13.61
CA SER A 163 11.47 -25.94 12.50
C SER A 163 10.69 -25.61 11.23
N GLY A 164 11.11 -24.57 10.51
CA GLY A 164 10.48 -24.18 9.28
C GLY A 164 10.50 -25.28 8.26
N ARG A 165 9.45 -25.41 7.45
CA ARG A 165 9.55 -26.11 6.17
C ARG A 165 10.66 -25.42 5.37
N SER A 166 11.68 -26.19 4.99
CA SER A 166 12.59 -25.77 3.93
C SER A 166 11.73 -25.72 2.68
N TYR A 167 11.47 -24.53 2.16
CA TYR A 167 10.94 -24.43 0.80
C TYR A 167 12.07 -24.90 -0.11
N PRO A 168 11.80 -25.82 -1.04
CA PRO A 168 12.83 -26.22 -1.99
C PRO A 168 13.37 -24.96 -2.65
N ASP A 169 14.68 -24.88 -2.77
CA ASP A 169 15.32 -23.81 -3.52
C ASP A 169 14.70 -23.80 -4.91
N VAL A 170 14.22 -22.63 -5.25
CA VAL A 170 13.41 -22.48 -6.42
C VAL A 170 14.28 -22.62 -7.63
N LEU A 171 13.83 -23.57 -8.45
CA LEU A 171 13.37 -23.21 -9.76
C LEU A 171 14.42 -22.55 -10.63
N HIS A 172 14.74 -23.28 -11.66
CA HIS A 172 15.44 -22.75 -12.81
C HIS A 172 14.86 -21.38 -13.17
N PRO A 173 15.64 -20.30 -13.12
CA PRO A 173 15.17 -19.02 -13.57
C PRO A 173 14.83 -19.18 -15.06
N SER A 174 13.56 -19.11 -15.40
CA SER A 174 13.22 -18.77 -16.77
C SER A 174 13.70 -17.35 -16.93
N LEU A 175 14.77 -17.15 -17.66
CA LEU A 175 15.21 -15.83 -18.04
C LEU A 175 14.07 -15.22 -18.86
N LEU A 176 13.46 -14.17 -18.32
CA LEU A 176 12.53 -13.35 -19.07
C LEU A 176 13.36 -12.40 -19.93
N ASP A 177 13.00 -12.32 -21.19
CA ASP A 177 13.59 -11.35 -22.10
C ASP A 177 12.70 -10.11 -22.18
N GLU A 178 13.25 -8.98 -22.59
CA GLU A 178 12.49 -7.75 -22.76
C GLU A 178 11.31 -7.93 -23.74
N ALA A 179 11.48 -8.80 -24.74
CA ALA A 179 10.45 -9.17 -25.70
C ALA A 179 9.26 -9.95 -25.11
N ASP A 180 9.38 -10.51 -23.90
CA ASP A 180 8.29 -11.23 -23.23
C ASP A 180 7.25 -10.28 -22.63
N PHE A 181 7.59 -8.99 -22.50
CA PHE A 181 6.70 -7.98 -21.93
C PHE A 181 5.73 -7.44 -22.96
N VAL A 182 4.45 -7.55 -22.66
CA VAL A 182 3.37 -6.98 -23.49
C VAL A 182 2.90 -5.66 -22.88
N SER A 183 3.06 -4.59 -23.63
CA SER A 183 2.59 -3.27 -23.26
C SER A 183 1.13 -3.05 -23.64
N GLY A 184 0.36 -2.37 -22.76
CA GLY A 184 -0.98 -1.87 -23.07
C GLY A 184 -0.99 -0.62 -23.93
N PHE A 185 0.18 0.00 -24.19
CA PHE A 185 0.40 1.13 -25.08
C PHE A 185 1.52 0.77 -26.07
N SER A 186 1.33 1.04 -27.35
CA SER A 186 2.47 1.07 -28.26
C SER A 186 3.30 2.35 -28.04
N GLU A 187 4.56 2.33 -28.38
CA GLU A 187 5.42 3.51 -28.24
C GLU A 187 4.89 4.74 -29.01
N PRO A 188 4.42 4.62 -30.28
CA PRO A 188 3.84 5.75 -30.99
C PRO A 188 2.57 6.31 -30.32
N GLU A 189 1.69 5.44 -29.79
CA GLU A 189 0.47 5.88 -29.10
C GLU A 189 0.80 6.59 -27.78
N PHE A 190 1.79 6.07 -27.03
CA PHE A 190 2.23 6.69 -25.79
C PHE A 190 2.84 8.08 -26.06
N THR A 191 3.71 8.18 -27.07
CA THR A 191 4.32 9.45 -27.50
C THR A 191 3.26 10.47 -27.93
N ALA A 192 2.27 10.04 -28.71
CA ALA A 192 1.15 10.92 -29.11
C ALA A 192 0.32 11.39 -27.91
N ALA A 193 0.10 10.53 -26.92
CA ALA A 193 -0.58 10.88 -25.68
C ALA A 193 0.22 11.91 -24.85
N VAL A 194 1.56 11.79 -24.81
CA VAL A 194 2.44 12.78 -24.18
C VAL A 194 2.32 14.16 -24.85
N GLU A 195 2.37 14.22 -26.19
CA GLU A 195 2.22 15.51 -26.91
C GLU A 195 0.86 16.13 -26.66
N LYS A 196 -0.22 15.33 -26.68
CA LYS A 196 -1.55 15.82 -26.36
C LYS A 196 -1.66 16.33 -24.91
N ALA A 197 -1.03 15.68 -23.95
CA ALA A 197 -0.96 16.15 -22.55
C ALA A 197 -0.23 17.50 -22.46
N LYS A 198 0.87 17.68 -23.22
CA LYS A 198 1.59 18.96 -23.29
C LYS A 198 0.71 20.07 -23.89
N ASP A 199 -0.16 19.75 -24.84
CA ASP A 199 -1.10 20.73 -25.40
C ASP A 199 -2.15 21.17 -24.36
N TYR A 200 -2.68 20.26 -23.54
CA TYR A 200 -3.57 20.61 -22.44
C TYR A 200 -2.88 21.50 -21.39
N ILE A 201 -1.59 21.26 -21.09
CA ILE A 201 -0.82 22.12 -20.20
C ILE A 201 -0.63 23.52 -20.80
N ARG A 202 -0.30 23.62 -22.11
CA ARG A 202 -0.16 24.91 -22.82
C ARG A 202 -1.47 25.69 -22.90
N ALA A 203 -2.60 24.98 -23.03
CA ALA A 203 -3.93 25.58 -23.04
C ALA A 203 -4.39 26.05 -21.64
N GLY A 204 -3.73 25.62 -20.57
CA GLY A 204 -4.11 25.93 -19.20
C GLY A 204 -5.22 25.03 -18.64
N ASP A 205 -5.53 23.93 -19.32
CA ASP A 205 -6.55 22.97 -18.87
C ASP A 205 -6.09 22.18 -17.66
N VAL A 206 -4.77 21.89 -17.56
CA VAL A 206 -4.14 21.15 -16.47
C VAL A 206 -2.74 21.68 -16.18
N PHE A 207 -2.26 21.51 -14.95
CA PHE A 207 -0.89 21.84 -14.56
C PHE A 207 0.07 20.68 -14.79
N GLN A 208 -0.40 19.46 -14.55
CA GLN A 208 0.37 18.23 -14.64
C GLN A 208 -0.52 17.08 -15.10
N VAL A 209 0.04 16.16 -15.88
CA VAL A 209 -0.60 14.91 -16.27
C VAL A 209 0.39 13.77 -16.08
N VAL A 210 -0.03 12.73 -15.40
CA VAL A 210 0.72 11.48 -15.28
C VAL A 210 0.07 10.43 -16.18
N LEU A 211 0.79 9.99 -17.20
CA LEU A 211 0.38 8.89 -18.06
C LEU A 211 0.83 7.57 -17.45
N SER A 212 -0.07 6.60 -17.39
CA SER A 212 0.27 5.26 -16.90
C SER A 212 0.35 4.26 -18.05
N GLN A 213 1.26 3.31 -17.91
CA GLN A 213 1.46 2.20 -18.83
C GLN A 213 1.48 0.90 -18.04
N ARG A 214 0.73 -0.11 -18.50
CA ARG A 214 0.78 -1.45 -17.91
C ARG A 214 1.61 -2.35 -18.81
N MET A 215 2.61 -3.00 -18.20
CA MET A 215 3.35 -4.09 -18.78
C MET A 215 2.81 -5.40 -18.22
N SER A 216 2.70 -6.43 -19.08
CA SER A 216 2.28 -7.77 -18.68
C SER A 216 3.29 -8.78 -19.17
N VAL A 217 3.54 -9.80 -18.35
CA VAL A 217 4.47 -10.87 -18.65
C VAL A 217 3.94 -12.19 -18.08
N PRO A 218 4.14 -13.33 -18.72
CA PRO A 218 3.81 -14.63 -18.16
C PRO A 218 4.55 -14.86 -16.85
N PHE A 219 3.81 -15.13 -15.78
CA PHE A 219 4.36 -15.25 -14.43
C PHE A 219 4.31 -16.71 -13.95
N ARG A 220 5.45 -17.28 -13.55
CA ARG A 220 5.59 -18.67 -13.10
C ARG A 220 6.25 -18.83 -11.73
N ALA A 221 6.87 -17.77 -11.21
CA ALA A 221 7.50 -17.77 -9.91
C ALA A 221 6.45 -17.67 -8.77
N ARG A 222 6.83 -17.97 -7.55
CA ARG A 222 5.96 -17.68 -6.41
C ARG A 222 5.92 -16.18 -6.17
N PRO A 223 4.76 -15.56 -5.95
CA PRO A 223 4.65 -14.12 -5.71
C PRO A 223 5.54 -13.62 -4.56
N VAL A 224 5.70 -14.41 -3.49
CA VAL A 224 6.57 -14.06 -2.37
C VAL A 224 8.06 -13.99 -2.76
N ASP A 225 8.50 -14.71 -3.80
CA ASP A 225 9.89 -14.63 -4.27
C ASP A 225 10.13 -13.36 -5.07
N VAL A 226 9.12 -12.83 -5.78
CA VAL A 226 9.17 -11.50 -6.37
C VAL A 226 9.28 -10.44 -5.27
N TYR A 227 8.47 -10.56 -4.20
CA TYR A 227 8.60 -9.67 -3.04
C TYR A 227 10.01 -9.69 -2.46
N ARG A 228 10.60 -10.87 -2.28
CA ARG A 228 11.96 -11.02 -1.73
C ARG A 228 13.02 -10.40 -2.64
N ALA A 229 12.89 -10.58 -3.94
CA ALA A 229 13.79 -9.97 -4.92
C ALA A 229 13.64 -8.44 -4.91
N LEU A 230 12.42 -7.95 -4.95
CA LEU A 230 12.12 -6.52 -4.88
C LEU A 230 12.67 -5.87 -3.59
N ARG A 231 12.51 -6.56 -2.45
CA ARG A 231 13.02 -6.12 -1.15
C ARG A 231 14.56 -6.01 -1.14
N ALA A 232 15.25 -6.86 -1.87
CA ALA A 232 16.71 -6.81 -1.98
C ALA A 232 17.20 -5.76 -3.00
N LEU A 233 16.48 -5.61 -4.12
CA LEU A 233 16.86 -4.71 -5.20
C LEU A 233 16.47 -3.26 -4.94
N ASN A 234 15.29 -3.04 -4.38
CA ASN A 234 14.72 -1.71 -4.17
C ASN A 234 14.03 -1.63 -2.80
N PRO A 235 14.79 -1.70 -1.70
CA PRO A 235 14.23 -1.54 -0.37
C PRO A 235 13.58 -0.17 -0.22
N SER A 236 12.46 -0.10 0.52
CA SER A 236 11.74 1.14 0.74
C SER A 236 11.09 1.21 2.11
N PRO A 237 10.66 2.41 2.55
CA PRO A 237 9.91 2.56 3.81
C PRO A 237 8.57 1.84 3.83
N TYR A 238 7.98 1.56 2.67
CA TYR A 238 6.65 0.95 2.54
C TYR A 238 6.69 -0.22 1.57
N MET A 239 7.21 -1.35 2.07
CA MET A 239 7.18 -2.62 1.36
C MET A 239 5.89 -3.37 1.70
N TYR A 240 5.21 -3.93 0.71
CA TYR A 240 4.00 -4.70 0.94
C TYR A 240 3.89 -5.91 0.03
N PHE A 241 3.31 -6.95 0.61
CA PHE A 241 2.86 -8.16 -0.06
C PHE A 241 1.47 -8.49 0.44
N LEU A 242 0.49 -8.54 -0.45
CA LEU A 242 -0.89 -8.90 -0.14
C LEU A 242 -1.23 -10.13 -0.97
N ASP A 243 -1.72 -11.18 -0.33
CA ASP A 243 -2.17 -12.41 -0.98
C ASP A 243 -3.67 -12.60 -0.75
N PHE A 244 -4.45 -12.46 -1.80
CA PHE A 244 -5.90 -12.65 -1.78
C PHE A 244 -6.34 -14.00 -2.40
N GLY A 245 -5.38 -14.87 -2.70
CA GLY A 245 -5.61 -16.15 -3.37
C GLY A 245 -5.38 -16.06 -4.89
N ASP A 246 -6.39 -15.64 -5.61
CA ASP A 246 -6.30 -15.53 -7.09
C ASP A 246 -5.50 -14.29 -7.52
N THR A 247 -5.38 -13.31 -6.66
CA THR A 247 -4.67 -12.06 -6.91
C THR A 247 -3.67 -11.78 -5.80
N GLN A 248 -2.43 -11.43 -6.19
CA GLN A 248 -1.41 -10.96 -5.26
C GLN A 248 -0.97 -9.55 -5.65
N VAL A 249 -0.74 -8.71 -4.65
CA VAL A 249 -0.21 -7.35 -4.84
C VAL A 249 1.15 -7.25 -4.16
N VAL A 250 2.17 -6.89 -4.94
CA VAL A 250 3.55 -6.77 -4.48
C VAL A 250 4.06 -5.38 -4.78
N GLY A 251 4.61 -4.68 -3.80
CA GLY A 251 5.09 -3.34 -4.05
C GLY A 251 6.18 -2.86 -3.09
N SER A 252 6.88 -1.85 -3.58
CA SER A 252 7.89 -1.08 -2.88
C SER A 252 7.61 0.40 -3.14
N SER A 253 7.09 1.11 -2.13
CA SER A 253 6.72 2.52 -2.27
C SER A 253 7.61 3.41 -1.41
N PRO A 254 8.12 4.51 -1.93
CA PRO A 254 8.87 5.49 -1.15
C PRO A 254 7.94 6.45 -0.38
N GLU A 255 6.67 6.51 -0.73
CA GLU A 255 5.77 7.59 -0.35
C GLU A 255 4.43 7.07 0.19
N ILE A 256 3.89 7.77 1.18
CA ILE A 256 2.51 7.57 1.65
C ILE A 256 1.55 8.37 0.78
N LEU A 257 0.38 7.81 0.49
CA LEU A 257 -0.72 8.60 -0.06
C LEU A 257 -1.28 9.54 1.02
N VAL A 258 -1.69 8.98 2.14
CA VAL A 258 -2.15 9.71 3.32
C VAL A 258 -1.96 8.85 4.57
N ARG A 259 -1.68 9.50 5.69
CA ARG A 259 -1.65 8.85 7.01
C ARG A 259 -2.53 9.61 7.98
N ALA A 260 -3.49 8.91 8.60
CA ALA A 260 -4.29 9.43 9.70
C ALA A 260 -3.93 8.69 10.98
N LYS A 261 -3.42 9.40 11.98
CA LYS A 261 -2.96 8.81 13.24
C LYS A 261 -3.15 9.80 14.39
N HIS A 262 -3.75 9.34 15.49
CA HIS A 262 -3.98 10.16 16.69
C HIS A 262 -4.68 11.49 16.41
N GLY A 263 -5.65 11.49 15.50
CA GLY A 263 -6.37 12.71 15.11
C GLY A 263 -5.59 13.64 14.18
N GLN A 264 -4.39 13.27 13.75
CA GLN A 264 -3.58 14.02 12.81
C GLN A 264 -3.60 13.36 11.43
N VAL A 265 -3.89 14.13 10.39
CA VAL A 265 -3.79 13.73 8.98
C VAL A 265 -2.49 14.29 8.40
N THR A 266 -1.72 13.45 7.74
CA THR A 266 -0.45 13.81 7.13
C THR A 266 -0.45 13.37 5.67
N VAL A 267 -0.10 14.29 4.78
CA VAL A 267 0.30 14.02 3.39
C VAL A 267 1.76 14.45 3.23
N ARG A 268 2.48 13.84 2.31
CA ARG A 268 3.92 14.04 2.15
C ARG A 268 4.32 13.95 0.69
N PRO A 269 4.05 15.01 -0.10
CA PRO A 269 4.37 15.01 -1.52
C PRO A 269 5.88 14.97 -1.72
N ILE A 270 6.33 14.15 -2.68
CA ILE A 270 7.71 14.05 -3.14
C ILE A 270 7.76 14.55 -4.58
N ALA A 271 8.73 15.41 -4.90
CA ALA A 271 9.00 15.89 -6.24
C ALA A 271 10.49 16.14 -6.40
N GLY A 272 10.95 16.16 -7.64
CA GLY A 272 12.37 16.38 -7.95
C GLY A 272 13.23 15.17 -7.60
N THR A 273 14.09 14.74 -8.51
CA THR A 273 14.92 13.55 -8.29
C THR A 273 16.29 13.75 -8.90
N ARG A 274 17.33 13.31 -8.19
CA ARG A 274 18.69 13.14 -8.70
C ARG A 274 19.19 11.75 -8.36
N PRO A 275 20.10 11.18 -9.19
CA PRO A 275 20.76 9.93 -8.84
C PRO A 275 21.64 10.15 -7.60
N ARG A 276 22.02 9.04 -6.94
CA ARG A 276 23.00 9.09 -5.86
C ARG A 276 24.38 9.43 -6.45
N GLY A 277 25.13 10.21 -5.72
CA GLY A 277 26.50 10.53 -6.07
C GLY A 277 27.45 9.34 -5.93
N ARG A 278 28.53 9.34 -6.69
CA ARG A 278 29.60 8.32 -6.59
C ARG A 278 30.37 8.37 -5.25
N ASP A 279 30.30 9.47 -4.56
CA ASP A 279 30.88 9.72 -3.25
C ASP A 279 30.08 10.80 -2.49
N ALA A 280 30.38 11.02 -1.22
CA ALA A 280 29.66 11.97 -0.38
C ALA A 280 29.74 13.43 -0.89
N GLY A 281 30.85 13.83 -1.49
CA GLY A 281 31.00 15.17 -2.08
C GLY A 281 30.12 15.35 -3.31
N HIS A 282 30.03 14.34 -4.15
CA HIS A 282 29.15 14.34 -5.32
C HIS A 282 27.68 14.30 -4.92
N ASP A 283 27.32 13.55 -3.87
CA ASP A 283 25.96 13.53 -3.30
C ASP A 283 25.54 14.96 -2.85
N LEU A 284 26.42 15.67 -2.15
CA LEU A 284 26.15 17.05 -1.72
C LEU A 284 26.05 18.03 -2.90
N ALA A 285 26.84 17.84 -3.95
CA ALA A 285 26.73 18.66 -5.16
C ALA A 285 25.39 18.45 -5.88
N LEU A 286 24.94 17.21 -6.02
CA LEU A 286 23.64 16.88 -6.60
C LEU A 286 22.47 17.39 -5.75
N GLU A 287 22.57 17.34 -4.43
CA GLU A 287 21.61 17.97 -3.52
C GLU A 287 21.51 19.48 -3.74
N ALA A 288 22.65 20.17 -3.79
CA ALA A 288 22.70 21.61 -4.04
C ALA A 288 22.12 21.97 -5.42
N GLU A 289 22.41 21.16 -6.45
CA GLU A 289 21.84 21.31 -7.79
C GLU A 289 20.32 21.16 -7.77
N LEU A 290 19.79 20.12 -7.10
CA LEU A 290 18.36 19.86 -7.01
C LEU A 290 17.64 21.01 -6.31
N LEU A 291 18.17 21.52 -5.21
CA LEU A 291 17.60 22.66 -4.48
C LEU A 291 17.69 23.98 -5.24
N ALA A 292 18.63 24.11 -6.17
CA ALA A 292 18.76 25.28 -7.04
C ALA A 292 17.92 25.18 -8.32
N ASP A 293 17.36 24.03 -8.65
CA ASP A 293 16.54 23.82 -9.84
C ASP A 293 15.15 24.46 -9.67
N ALA A 294 14.95 25.59 -10.36
CA ALA A 294 13.72 26.38 -10.25
C ALA A 294 12.48 25.60 -10.69
N LYS A 295 12.58 24.68 -11.67
CA LYS A 295 11.48 23.86 -12.15
C LYS A 295 11.08 22.83 -11.09
N GLU A 296 12.05 22.10 -10.54
CA GLU A 296 11.80 21.08 -9.51
C GLU A 296 11.23 21.71 -8.21
N CYS A 297 11.75 22.89 -7.84
CA CYS A 297 11.22 23.65 -6.70
C CYS A 297 9.80 24.15 -6.94
N ALA A 298 9.45 24.59 -8.14
CA ALA A 298 8.10 25.03 -8.49
C ALA A 298 7.11 23.85 -8.49
N GLU A 299 7.50 22.67 -9.00
CA GLU A 299 6.71 21.45 -8.94
C GLU A 299 6.45 21.05 -7.48
N HIS A 300 7.48 21.02 -6.64
CA HIS A 300 7.32 20.69 -5.23
C HIS A 300 6.37 21.66 -4.50
N LEU A 301 6.47 22.95 -4.77
CA LEU A 301 5.57 23.95 -4.19
C LEU A 301 4.11 23.74 -4.64
N MET A 302 3.89 23.39 -5.91
CA MET A 302 2.59 23.06 -6.45
C MET A 302 1.97 21.84 -5.73
N LEU A 303 2.78 20.78 -5.50
CA LEU A 303 2.31 19.58 -4.79
C LEU A 303 2.07 19.83 -3.30
N ILE A 304 2.86 20.70 -2.64
CA ILE A 304 2.60 21.14 -1.27
C ILE A 304 1.25 21.86 -1.20
N ASP A 305 0.95 22.75 -2.14
CA ASP A 305 -0.30 23.51 -2.13
C ASP A 305 -1.51 22.60 -2.39
N LEU A 306 -1.38 21.63 -3.30
CA LEU A 306 -2.38 20.59 -3.51
C LEU A 306 -2.62 19.77 -2.23
N GLY A 307 -1.57 19.31 -1.57
CA GLY A 307 -1.66 18.57 -0.32
C GLY A 307 -2.31 19.38 0.82
N ARG A 308 -2.02 20.67 0.90
CA ARG A 308 -2.70 21.58 1.85
C ARG A 308 -4.20 21.68 1.58
N ASN A 309 -4.61 21.78 0.33
CA ASN A 309 -6.01 21.79 -0.06
C ASN A 309 -6.71 20.49 0.30
N ASP A 310 -6.09 19.34 0.03
CA ASP A 310 -6.66 18.02 0.31
C ASP A 310 -6.85 17.81 1.82
N VAL A 311 -5.82 18.10 2.62
CA VAL A 311 -5.90 18.05 4.09
C VAL A 311 -6.94 19.06 4.62
N GLY A 312 -7.00 20.25 4.03
CA GLY A 312 -7.93 21.32 4.44
C GLY A 312 -9.41 20.93 4.36
N ARG A 313 -9.76 19.94 3.52
CA ARG A 313 -11.15 19.45 3.41
C ARG A 313 -11.63 18.67 4.64
N VAL A 314 -10.72 18.14 5.45
CA VAL A 314 -11.00 17.27 6.60
C VAL A 314 -10.42 17.80 7.91
N ALA A 315 -9.55 18.81 7.84
CA ALA A 315 -8.89 19.38 9.00
C ALA A 315 -9.75 20.46 9.67
N GLU A 316 -9.52 20.67 10.96
CA GLU A 316 -10.09 21.81 11.68
C GLU A 316 -9.59 23.13 11.08
N ALA A 317 -10.42 24.17 11.13
CA ALA A 317 -10.04 25.48 10.61
C ALA A 317 -8.75 25.99 11.29
N ASN A 318 -7.82 26.49 10.47
CA ASN A 318 -6.50 27.00 10.89
C ASN A 318 -5.54 25.95 11.48
N SER A 319 -5.82 24.64 11.37
CA SER A 319 -4.93 23.59 11.89
C SER A 319 -3.91 23.08 10.85
N VAL A 320 -4.07 23.41 9.56
CA VAL A 320 -3.18 22.96 8.50
C VAL A 320 -1.83 23.67 8.57
N THR A 321 -0.76 22.90 8.70
CA THR A 321 0.63 23.41 8.78
C THR A 321 1.53 22.70 7.79
N VAL A 322 2.63 23.32 7.44
CA VAL A 322 3.72 22.75 6.62
C VAL A 322 4.99 22.75 7.45
N PRO A 323 5.22 21.72 8.28
CA PRO A 323 6.36 21.71 9.21
C PRO A 323 7.71 21.57 8.50
N GLN A 324 7.74 20.95 7.34
CA GLN A 324 8.95 20.71 6.54
C GLN A 324 8.65 20.95 5.06
N ARG A 325 9.60 21.59 4.37
CA ARG A 325 9.54 21.83 2.93
C ARG A 325 10.96 21.88 2.35
N PHE A 326 11.11 21.50 1.09
CA PHE A 326 12.37 21.50 0.36
C PHE A 326 13.49 20.72 1.07
N ILE A 327 13.13 19.60 1.70
CA ILE A 327 14.11 18.70 2.31
C ILE A 327 14.52 17.62 1.31
N ILE A 328 15.78 17.19 1.40
CA ILE A 328 16.28 16.09 0.57
C ILE A 328 16.25 14.79 1.36
N GLU A 329 15.66 13.78 0.75
CA GLU A 329 15.68 12.40 1.25
C GLU A 329 16.57 11.55 0.36
N ARG A 330 17.33 10.68 1.01
CA ARG A 330 18.27 9.79 0.32
C ARG A 330 17.77 8.36 0.38
N TYR A 331 17.62 7.78 -0.80
CA TYR A 331 17.27 6.37 -0.98
C TYR A 331 18.48 5.61 -1.55
N SER A 332 18.34 4.31 -1.80
CA SER A 332 19.43 3.46 -2.28
C SER A 332 20.02 3.93 -3.62
N HIS A 333 19.19 4.37 -4.57
CA HIS A 333 19.61 4.69 -5.95
C HIS A 333 19.39 6.15 -6.32
N VAL A 334 18.53 6.87 -5.61
CA VAL A 334 18.16 8.27 -5.88
C VAL A 334 18.06 9.08 -4.61
N MET A 335 18.09 10.39 -4.76
CA MET A 335 17.68 11.33 -3.72
C MET A 335 16.55 12.20 -4.23
#